data_9e5809c3e02a23503cb961cf81c3dd5c
#
_entry.id   9e5809c3e02a23503cb961cf81c3dd5c
#
_cell.length_a   1.000
_cell.length_b   1.000
_cell.length_c   1.000
_cell.angle_alpha   90.00
_cell.angle_beta   90.00
_cell.angle_gamma   90.00
#
_symmetry.space_group_name_H-M   'P 1'
#
loop_
_entity.id
_entity.type
_entity.pdbx_description
1 polymer ?
#
loop_
_entity_poly.entity_id
_entity_poly.type
_entity_poly.pdbx_seq_one_letter_code
_entity_poly.pdbx_strand_id
1 'polypeptide(L)'
;MERDIGHPCIVAWVPFNVSWGVPDLPTEQAQRDFVRGVYYLTKSVDPTRPVIGNDGWEMVVSDIIAVHDYERVPDLVRSRYLRENLEQVFAHERPGHRQLLLDGLSPQGKPLMLTEFGGIAFSEDVKHTWGYKRAATQAEFRKQYTDLLAAVRSCAVFGGFCYTQFTDTYQEANGLLYMDRSPKFPIEQIRKATEG
;
A
#
# COMPACT_ATOMS: atom_id res chain seq x y z
N MET A 1 11.08 14.35 -10.35
CA MET A 1 9.81 14.78 -10.94
C MET A 1 9.98 15.27 -12.37
N GLU A 2 10.87 16.22 -12.66
CA GLU A 2 11.04 16.81 -14.01
C GLU A 2 11.18 15.74 -15.12
N ARG A 3 11.99 14.69 -14.90
CA ARG A 3 12.15 13.58 -15.84
C ARG A 3 10.83 12.88 -16.18
N ASP A 4 9.95 12.73 -15.18
CA ASP A 4 8.83 11.79 -15.23
C ASP A 4 7.45 12.48 -15.35
N ILE A 5 7.40 13.82 -15.21
CA ILE A 5 6.13 14.56 -15.20
C ILE A 5 5.31 14.40 -16.50
N GLY A 6 6.00 14.15 -17.62
CA GLY A 6 5.36 13.92 -18.93
C GLY A 6 4.76 12.52 -19.12
N HIS A 7 4.95 11.59 -18.18
CA HIS A 7 4.44 10.22 -18.32
C HIS A 7 2.99 10.11 -17.82
N PRO A 8 2.03 9.75 -18.68
CA PRO A 8 0.61 9.67 -18.30
C PRO A 8 0.29 8.50 -17.36
N CYS A 9 1.18 7.54 -17.22
CA CYS A 9 1.02 6.41 -16.29
C CYS A 9 1.28 6.80 -14.81
N ILE A 10 1.91 7.96 -14.56
CA ILE A 10 2.07 8.47 -13.20
C ILE A 10 0.78 9.15 -12.78
N VAL A 11 0.13 8.61 -11.77
CA VAL A 11 -1.18 9.08 -11.28
C VAL A 11 -1.09 9.86 -9.97
N ALA A 12 -0.02 9.69 -9.21
CA ALA A 12 0.23 10.38 -7.94
C ALA A 12 1.73 10.50 -7.67
N TRP A 13 2.11 11.42 -6.80
CA TRP A 13 3.48 11.56 -6.28
C TRP A 13 3.52 11.13 -4.81
N VAL A 14 4.57 10.41 -4.44
CA VAL A 14 4.77 9.87 -3.08
C VAL A 14 6.20 10.23 -2.63
N PRO A 15 6.39 11.37 -1.96
CA PRO A 15 7.72 11.80 -1.53
C PRO A 15 8.30 10.99 -0.36
N PHE A 16 7.46 10.47 0.54
CA PHE A 16 7.87 9.62 1.66
C PHE A 16 7.06 8.34 1.68
N ASN A 17 7.72 7.24 2.01
CA ASN A 17 7.12 5.93 2.21
C ASN A 17 7.52 5.38 3.57
N VAL A 18 6.56 4.87 4.35
CA VAL A 18 6.72 4.21 5.64
C VAL A 18 7.60 4.99 6.65
N SER A 19 7.52 6.31 6.61
CA SER A 19 8.31 7.25 7.43
C SER A 19 9.83 7.14 7.24
N TRP A 20 10.32 6.59 6.13
CA TRP A 20 11.74 6.57 5.81
C TRP A 20 12.28 8.00 5.67
N GLY A 21 13.35 8.28 6.43
CA GLY A 21 13.97 9.61 6.50
C GLY A 21 13.30 10.56 7.49
N VAL A 22 12.15 10.19 8.05
CA VAL A 22 11.38 10.97 9.05
C VAL A 22 10.80 10.04 10.15
N PRO A 23 11.64 9.27 10.85
CA PRO A 23 11.20 8.19 11.73
C PRO A 23 10.42 8.65 12.98
N ASP A 24 10.55 9.93 13.37
CA ASP A 24 10.01 10.47 14.60
C ASP A 24 8.80 11.39 14.34
N LEU A 25 8.08 11.18 13.23
CA LEU A 25 6.87 11.96 12.88
C LEU A 25 5.86 12.10 14.01
N PRO A 26 5.57 11.05 14.84
CA PRO A 26 4.61 11.19 15.94
C PRO A 26 5.03 12.18 17.03
N THR A 27 6.34 12.38 17.25
CA THR A 27 6.88 13.16 18.35
C THR A 27 7.57 14.46 17.94
N GLU A 28 8.17 14.50 16.73
CA GLU A 28 9.02 15.60 16.30
C GLU A 28 8.28 16.55 15.32
N GLN A 29 7.99 17.77 15.81
CA GLN A 29 7.33 18.79 14.99
C GLN A 29 8.15 19.15 13.74
N ALA A 30 9.48 19.25 13.87
CA ALA A 30 10.35 19.60 12.76
C ALA A 30 10.25 18.60 11.59
N GLN A 31 10.10 17.29 11.88
CA GLN A 31 9.90 16.28 10.84
C GLN A 31 8.52 16.42 10.17
N ARG A 32 7.48 16.73 10.93
CA ARG A 32 6.14 17.00 10.38
C ARG A 32 6.16 18.22 9.45
N ASP A 33 6.86 19.29 9.86
CA ASP A 33 6.97 20.49 9.04
C ASP A 33 7.82 20.23 7.78
N PHE A 34 8.84 19.39 7.88
CA PHE A 34 9.62 18.95 6.72
C PHE A 34 8.74 18.19 5.71
N VAL A 35 7.93 17.23 6.16
CA VAL A 35 6.99 16.51 5.28
C VAL A 35 6.01 17.46 4.60
N ARG A 36 5.46 18.47 5.35
CA ARG A 36 4.60 19.49 4.76
C ARG A 36 5.35 20.33 3.72
N GLY A 37 6.57 20.72 4.02
CA GLY A 37 7.42 21.49 3.10
C GLY A 37 7.64 20.73 1.79
N VAL A 38 7.99 19.45 1.86
CA VAL A 38 8.19 18.60 0.67
C VAL A 38 6.88 18.36 -0.08
N TYR A 39 5.76 18.16 0.63
CA TYR A 39 4.45 18.04 0.00
C TYR A 39 4.10 19.28 -0.84
N TYR A 40 4.22 20.49 -0.26
CA TYR A 40 3.91 21.73 -0.99
C TYR A 40 4.91 22.02 -2.11
N LEU A 41 6.18 21.67 -1.93
CA LEU A 41 7.17 21.71 -3.01
C LEU A 41 6.77 20.80 -4.17
N THR A 42 6.34 19.57 -3.88
CA THR A 42 5.83 18.62 -4.88
C THR A 42 4.63 19.19 -5.63
N LYS A 43 3.66 19.76 -4.92
CA LYS A 43 2.48 20.43 -5.50
C LYS A 43 2.85 21.65 -6.34
N SER A 44 3.92 22.37 -6.01
CA SER A 44 4.38 23.52 -6.80
C SER A 44 5.02 23.11 -8.13
N VAL A 45 5.64 21.95 -8.18
CA VAL A 45 6.24 21.37 -9.40
C VAL A 45 5.17 20.74 -10.29
N ASP A 46 4.23 20.01 -9.70
CA ASP A 46 3.09 19.43 -10.43
C ASP A 46 1.77 19.63 -9.66
N PRO A 47 1.03 20.70 -9.97
CA PRO A 47 -0.26 20.95 -9.35
C PRO A 47 -1.39 20.05 -9.85
N THR A 48 -1.16 19.25 -10.89
CA THR A 48 -2.20 18.49 -11.60
C THR A 48 -2.46 17.12 -10.98
N ARG A 49 -1.46 16.53 -10.31
CA ARG A 49 -1.55 15.20 -9.70
C ARG A 49 -1.70 15.27 -8.19
N PRO A 50 -2.41 14.31 -7.58
CA PRO A 50 -2.45 14.19 -6.13
C PRO A 50 -1.07 13.82 -5.56
N VAL A 51 -0.85 14.20 -4.30
CA VAL A 51 0.36 13.88 -3.55
C VAL A 51 -0.02 13.13 -2.28
N ILE A 52 0.61 12.00 -2.04
CA ILE A 52 0.58 11.26 -0.78
C ILE A 52 1.79 11.70 0.04
N GLY A 53 1.57 12.45 1.11
CA GLY A 53 2.66 13.09 1.86
C GLY A 53 3.61 12.09 2.52
N ASN A 54 3.08 11.04 3.13
CA ASN A 54 3.81 9.86 3.61
C ASN A 54 2.92 8.64 3.41
N ASP A 55 3.37 7.66 2.65
CA ASP A 55 2.57 6.49 2.32
C ASP A 55 2.55 5.47 3.48
N GLY A 56 1.41 4.88 3.73
CA GLY A 56 1.18 3.79 4.65
C GLY A 56 0.65 4.19 6.02
N TRP A 57 1.18 5.24 6.65
CA TRP A 57 0.82 5.72 7.99
C TRP A 57 1.40 7.11 8.28
N GLU A 58 1.09 7.64 9.49
CA GLU A 58 1.66 8.89 10.04
C GLU A 58 1.57 10.08 9.09
N MET A 59 0.45 10.16 8.35
CA MET A 59 0.22 11.23 7.40
C MET A 59 -0.09 12.54 8.13
N VAL A 60 0.68 13.59 7.87
CA VAL A 60 0.46 14.96 8.37
C VAL A 60 -0.21 15.86 7.35
N VAL A 61 -0.06 15.52 6.07
CA VAL A 61 -0.68 16.20 4.92
C VAL A 61 -0.74 15.20 3.77
N SER A 62 -1.87 15.10 3.09
CA SER A 62 -2.03 14.20 1.94
C SER A 62 -3.30 14.52 1.16
N ASP A 63 -3.31 14.31 -0.14
CA ASP A 63 -4.51 14.35 -0.98
C ASP A 63 -5.27 13.02 -0.94
N ILE A 64 -4.58 11.93 -0.67
CA ILE A 64 -5.11 10.56 -0.61
C ILE A 64 -4.76 9.99 0.76
N ILE A 65 -5.70 9.30 1.41
CA ILE A 65 -5.41 8.52 2.60
C ILE A 65 -4.88 7.16 2.14
N ALA A 66 -3.61 6.92 2.37
CA ALA A 66 -2.89 5.74 1.92
C ALA A 66 -2.61 4.80 3.09
N VAL A 67 -2.95 3.53 2.95
CA VAL A 67 -2.84 2.54 4.02
C VAL A 67 -2.01 1.36 3.56
N HIS A 68 -1.07 0.92 4.42
CA HIS A 68 -0.41 -0.38 4.30
C HIS A 68 -1.05 -1.35 5.29
N ASP A 69 -1.63 -2.43 4.78
CA ASP A 69 -2.26 -3.45 5.60
C ASP A 69 -1.93 -4.85 5.09
N TYR A 70 -1.05 -5.53 5.81
CA TYR A 70 -0.63 -6.89 5.51
C TYR A 70 -1.45 -7.95 6.24
N GLU A 71 -2.72 -7.65 6.57
CA GLU A 71 -3.64 -8.64 7.11
C GLU A 71 -3.79 -9.83 6.16
N ARG A 72 -3.76 -11.03 6.73
CA ARG A 72 -3.69 -12.30 5.98
C ARG A 72 -5.03 -12.99 5.83
N VAL A 73 -5.99 -12.60 6.67
CA VAL A 73 -7.30 -13.21 6.73
C VAL A 73 -8.29 -12.35 5.95
N PRO A 74 -8.84 -12.84 4.81
CA PRO A 74 -9.73 -12.06 3.96
C PRO A 74 -10.94 -11.48 4.70
N ASP A 75 -11.52 -12.24 5.65
CA ASP A 75 -12.68 -11.78 6.41
C ASP A 75 -12.35 -10.67 7.40
N LEU A 76 -11.13 -10.64 7.94
CA LEU A 76 -10.66 -9.53 8.78
C LEU A 76 -10.47 -8.27 7.94
N VAL A 77 -9.94 -8.39 6.72
CA VAL A 77 -9.87 -7.25 5.78
C VAL A 77 -11.27 -6.71 5.50
N ARG A 78 -12.24 -7.58 5.16
CA ARG A 78 -13.63 -7.17 4.91
C ARG A 78 -14.23 -6.44 6.11
N SER A 79 -14.10 -7.01 7.30
CA SER A 79 -14.69 -6.42 8.51
C SER A 79 -14.03 -5.11 8.90
N ARG A 80 -12.71 -4.98 8.77
CA ARG A 80 -11.95 -3.76 9.08
C ARG A 80 -12.38 -2.61 8.20
N TYR A 81 -12.56 -2.85 6.92
CA TYR A 81 -12.85 -1.82 5.92
C TYR A 81 -14.33 -1.72 5.56
N LEU A 82 -15.23 -2.08 6.47
CA LEU A 82 -16.62 -1.65 6.41
C LEU A 82 -16.72 -0.14 6.63
N ARG A 83 -17.64 0.52 5.94
CA ARG A 83 -17.80 1.99 6.05
C ARG A 83 -18.02 2.46 7.48
N GLU A 84 -18.79 1.71 8.25
CA GLU A 84 -19.08 1.98 9.66
C GLU A 84 -17.85 1.83 10.57
N ASN A 85 -16.82 1.11 10.14
CA ASN A 85 -15.62 0.87 10.94
C ASN A 85 -14.47 1.84 10.60
N LEU A 86 -14.59 2.69 9.59
CA LEU A 86 -13.50 3.55 9.13
C LEU A 86 -13.02 4.54 10.20
N GLU A 87 -13.89 5.07 11.02
CA GLU A 87 -13.48 5.96 12.12
C GLU A 87 -12.56 5.23 13.09
N GLN A 88 -12.87 3.97 13.39
CA GLN A 88 -12.01 3.13 14.22
C GLN A 88 -10.68 2.83 13.55
N VAL A 89 -10.67 2.54 12.25
CA VAL A 89 -9.43 2.34 11.48
C VAL A 89 -8.54 3.57 11.57
N PHE A 90 -9.09 4.77 11.41
CA PHE A 90 -8.31 6.00 11.47
C PHE A 90 -7.84 6.37 12.86
N ALA A 91 -8.64 6.10 13.90
CA ALA A 91 -8.35 6.52 15.26
C ALA A 91 -7.59 5.46 16.10
N HIS A 92 -7.91 4.18 15.93
CA HIS A 92 -7.50 3.13 16.87
C HIS A 92 -6.85 1.92 16.22
N GLU A 93 -7.43 1.40 15.13
CA GLU A 93 -6.78 0.36 14.35
C GLU A 93 -5.47 0.92 13.82
N ARG A 94 -4.47 0.12 13.85
CA ARG A 94 -3.14 0.52 13.35
C ARG A 94 -2.65 -0.56 12.41
N PRO A 95 -3.17 -0.58 11.17
CA PRO A 95 -2.55 -1.42 10.17
C PRO A 95 -1.05 -1.13 10.17
N GLY A 96 -0.21 -2.15 10.26
CA GLY A 96 1.22 -1.95 10.45
C GLY A 96 1.66 -1.45 11.84
N HIS A 97 0.76 -1.45 12.85
CA HIS A 97 1.00 -1.02 14.24
C HIS A 97 1.36 0.46 14.41
N ARG A 98 1.06 1.31 13.44
CA ARG A 98 1.33 2.76 13.47
C ARG A 98 0.06 3.57 13.26
N GLN A 99 0.01 4.75 13.87
CA GLN A 99 -1.11 5.68 13.69
C GLN A 99 -1.19 6.15 12.24
N LEU A 100 -2.38 6.16 11.65
CA LEU A 100 -2.51 6.55 10.24
C LEU A 100 -2.42 8.06 10.03
N LEU A 101 -3.11 8.85 10.85
CA LEU A 101 -3.25 10.28 10.69
C LEU A 101 -2.64 11.03 11.87
N LEU A 102 -1.90 12.08 11.60
CA LEU A 102 -1.29 12.96 12.60
C LEU A 102 -1.84 14.39 12.44
N ASP A 103 -1.62 15.22 13.47
CA ASP A 103 -1.90 16.67 13.49
C ASP A 103 -3.33 17.03 13.08
N GLY A 104 -4.29 16.16 13.37
CA GLY A 104 -5.70 16.40 13.04
C GLY A 104 -6.00 16.36 11.54
N LEU A 105 -5.15 15.73 10.73
CA LEU A 105 -5.47 15.51 9.31
C LEU A 105 -6.83 14.82 9.18
N SER A 106 -7.77 15.50 8.52
CA SER A 106 -9.11 14.93 8.28
C SER A 106 -9.09 13.99 7.07
N PRO A 107 -9.62 12.78 7.19
CA PRO A 107 -9.85 11.89 6.04
C PRO A 107 -11.07 12.31 5.21
N GLN A 108 -11.91 13.23 5.70
CA GLN A 108 -13.14 13.63 5.05
C GLN A 108 -12.88 14.21 3.66
N GLY A 109 -13.62 13.72 2.67
CA GLY A 109 -13.49 14.18 1.28
C GLY A 109 -12.25 13.69 0.55
N LYS A 110 -11.42 12.86 1.18
CA LYS A 110 -10.24 12.26 0.57
C LYS A 110 -10.49 10.80 0.19
N PRO A 111 -10.02 10.34 -0.99
CA PRO A 111 -10.07 8.92 -1.31
C PRO A 111 -9.19 8.11 -0.36
N LEU A 112 -9.67 6.94 0.03
CA LEU A 112 -8.90 5.93 0.75
C LEU A 112 -8.32 4.94 -0.25
N MET A 113 -7.03 4.66 -0.18
CA MET A 113 -6.36 3.65 -1.01
C MET A 113 -5.58 2.67 -0.14
N LEU A 114 -5.65 1.40 -0.50
CA LEU A 114 -4.81 0.35 0.07
C LEU A 114 -3.54 0.24 -0.78
N THR A 115 -2.54 1.05 -0.44
CA THR A 115 -1.35 1.28 -1.26
C THR A 115 -0.30 0.19 -1.13
N GLU A 116 -0.33 -0.59 -0.03
CA GLU A 116 0.42 -1.84 0.08
C GLU A 116 -0.40 -2.89 0.83
N PHE A 117 -0.44 -4.10 0.29
CA PHE A 117 -1.06 -5.26 0.95
C PHE A 117 -0.57 -6.57 0.31
N GLY A 118 -0.86 -7.68 0.97
CA GLY A 118 -0.55 -9.01 0.46
C GLY A 118 0.80 -9.52 0.95
N GLY A 119 1.88 -9.23 0.24
CA GLY A 119 3.22 -9.64 0.64
C GLY A 119 3.38 -11.15 0.81
N ILE A 120 2.70 -11.95 -0.03
CA ILE A 120 2.70 -13.42 0.06
C ILE A 120 3.94 -13.95 -0.66
N ALA A 121 4.89 -14.48 0.09
CA ALA A 121 6.10 -15.07 -0.47
C ALA A 121 5.83 -16.49 -0.99
N PHE A 122 6.34 -16.77 -2.18
CA PHE A 122 6.49 -18.10 -2.73
C PHE A 122 7.84 -18.21 -3.45
N SER A 123 8.70 -19.10 -2.96
CA SER A 123 10.03 -19.40 -3.52
C SER A 123 10.46 -20.78 -3.09
N GLU A 124 11.20 -21.47 -3.94
CA GLU A 124 11.86 -22.73 -3.60
C GLU A 124 13.01 -22.52 -2.60
N ASP A 125 13.67 -21.36 -2.67
CA ASP A 125 14.69 -20.96 -1.68
C ASP A 125 14.05 -20.34 -0.44
N VAL A 126 13.54 -21.23 0.43
CA VAL A 126 12.86 -20.83 1.67
C VAL A 126 13.80 -20.19 2.67
N LYS A 127 15.10 -20.54 2.66
CA LYS A 127 16.06 -20.10 3.68
C LYS A 127 16.56 -18.68 3.48
N HIS A 128 16.65 -18.23 2.23
CA HIS A 128 17.25 -16.94 1.88
C HIS A 128 16.20 -15.94 1.38
N THR A 129 14.91 -16.34 1.37
CA THR A 129 13.83 -15.48 0.92
C THR A 129 12.82 -15.22 2.04
N TRP A 130 12.17 -14.06 1.96
CA TRP A 130 11.15 -13.64 2.93
C TRP A 130 9.93 -13.00 2.25
N GLY A 131 8.91 -12.77 3.03
CA GLY A 131 7.69 -12.02 2.75
C GLY A 131 6.84 -11.98 4.01
N TYR A 132 5.80 -11.18 4.00
CA TYR A 132 4.93 -10.99 5.18
C TYR A 132 4.12 -12.25 5.53
N LYS A 133 3.85 -13.08 4.54
CA LYS A 133 3.28 -14.42 4.66
C LYS A 133 3.97 -15.33 3.65
N ARG A 134 3.97 -16.64 3.89
CA ARG A 134 4.54 -17.60 2.95
C ARG A 134 3.50 -18.64 2.53
N ALA A 135 3.47 -18.95 1.26
CA ALA A 135 2.77 -20.09 0.69
C ALA A 135 3.77 -21.25 0.50
N ALA A 136 3.37 -22.46 0.82
CA ALA A 136 4.19 -23.66 0.68
C ALA A 136 4.20 -24.19 -0.77
N THR A 137 3.14 -23.91 -1.53
CA THR A 137 2.99 -24.37 -2.92
C THR A 137 2.49 -23.24 -3.81
N GLN A 138 2.71 -23.38 -5.13
CA GLN A 138 2.16 -22.47 -6.13
C GLN A 138 0.62 -22.40 -6.06
N ALA A 139 -0.04 -23.55 -5.84
CA ALA A 139 -1.49 -23.61 -5.71
C ALA A 139 -2.00 -22.84 -4.49
N GLU A 140 -1.30 -22.96 -3.37
CA GLU A 140 -1.59 -22.19 -2.16
C GLU A 140 -1.36 -20.69 -2.38
N PHE A 141 -0.24 -20.29 -3.00
CA PHE A 141 0.05 -18.92 -3.34
C PHE A 141 -1.07 -18.30 -4.18
N ARG A 142 -1.46 -18.98 -5.26
CA ARG A 142 -2.58 -18.58 -6.12
C ARG A 142 -3.88 -18.43 -5.35
N LYS A 143 -4.21 -19.39 -4.50
CA LYS A 143 -5.44 -19.36 -3.69
C LYS A 143 -5.43 -18.16 -2.74
N GLN A 144 -4.35 -17.98 -1.98
CA GLN A 144 -4.23 -16.87 -1.04
C GLN A 144 -4.33 -15.51 -1.73
N TYR A 145 -3.66 -15.35 -2.88
CA TYR A 145 -3.76 -14.15 -3.70
C TYR A 145 -5.20 -13.89 -4.15
N THR A 146 -5.86 -14.89 -4.74
CA THR A 146 -7.22 -14.75 -5.26
C THR A 146 -8.23 -14.39 -4.16
N ASP A 147 -8.16 -15.07 -3.01
CA ASP A 147 -9.06 -14.83 -1.89
C ASP A 147 -8.87 -13.43 -1.30
N LEU A 148 -7.62 -12.98 -1.17
CA LEU A 148 -7.29 -11.67 -0.64
C LEU A 148 -7.76 -10.56 -1.59
N LEU A 149 -7.51 -10.69 -2.89
CA LEU A 149 -7.99 -9.74 -3.91
C LEU A 149 -9.51 -9.66 -3.93
N ALA A 150 -10.20 -10.79 -3.80
CA ALA A 150 -11.66 -10.82 -3.71
C ALA A 150 -12.17 -10.06 -2.48
N ALA A 151 -11.46 -10.17 -1.34
CA ALA A 151 -11.78 -9.40 -0.14
C ALA A 151 -11.58 -7.89 -0.35
N VAL A 152 -10.40 -7.49 -0.83
CA VAL A 152 -10.08 -6.08 -1.07
C VAL A 152 -11.06 -5.43 -2.05
N ARG A 153 -11.38 -6.09 -3.15
CA ARG A 153 -12.35 -5.58 -4.14
C ARG A 153 -13.78 -5.48 -3.61
N SER A 154 -14.14 -6.30 -2.63
CA SER A 154 -15.46 -6.20 -1.97
C SER A 154 -15.57 -4.99 -1.02
N CYS A 155 -14.45 -4.37 -0.65
CA CYS A 155 -14.42 -3.20 0.22
C CYS A 155 -14.67 -1.92 -0.61
N ALA A 156 -15.92 -1.52 -0.74
CA ALA A 156 -16.35 -0.36 -1.54
C ALA A 156 -15.80 1.00 -1.06
N VAL A 157 -15.08 1.02 0.05
CA VAL A 157 -14.45 2.23 0.60
C VAL A 157 -13.14 2.58 -0.08
N PHE A 158 -12.49 1.62 -0.74
CA PHE A 158 -11.25 1.87 -1.44
C PHE A 158 -11.47 2.48 -2.82
N GLY A 159 -10.84 3.63 -3.07
CA GLY A 159 -10.73 4.23 -4.40
C GLY A 159 -9.70 3.53 -5.29
N GLY A 160 -8.84 2.69 -4.71
CA GLY A 160 -7.84 1.90 -5.43
C GLY A 160 -6.99 1.07 -4.49
N PHE A 161 -6.20 0.18 -5.07
CA PHE A 161 -5.27 -0.67 -4.31
C PHE A 161 -4.00 -0.97 -5.12
N CYS A 162 -2.92 -1.31 -4.41
CA CYS A 162 -1.66 -1.77 -4.99
C CYS A 162 -1.15 -2.99 -4.23
N TYR A 163 -1.07 -4.13 -4.91
CA TYR A 163 -0.55 -5.37 -4.32
C TYR A 163 0.98 -5.34 -4.21
N THR A 164 1.51 -5.77 -3.09
CA THR A 164 2.94 -5.89 -2.84
C THR A 164 3.36 -7.36 -2.98
N GLN A 165 4.05 -7.71 -4.14
CA GLN A 165 4.53 -6.76 -5.14
C GLN A 165 4.42 -7.35 -6.55
N PHE A 166 4.83 -6.60 -7.56
CA PHE A 166 4.73 -7.05 -8.95
C PHE A 166 5.77 -8.14 -9.27
N THR A 167 7.04 -7.93 -8.96
CA THR A 167 8.12 -8.92 -9.14
C THR A 167 8.89 -9.11 -7.85
N ASP A 168 9.50 -10.29 -7.69
CA ASP A 168 10.47 -10.52 -6.63
C ASP A 168 11.62 -9.51 -6.71
N THR A 169 12.15 -9.12 -5.55
CA THR A 169 13.29 -8.22 -5.42
C THR A 169 14.34 -8.89 -4.53
N TYR A 170 15.32 -9.51 -5.15
CA TYR A 170 16.35 -10.31 -4.45
C TYR A 170 15.72 -11.34 -3.49
N GLN A 171 15.96 -11.19 -2.18
CA GLN A 171 15.43 -12.08 -1.15
C GLN A 171 13.96 -11.85 -0.81
N GLU A 172 13.35 -10.76 -1.24
CA GLU A 172 11.93 -10.50 -1.05
C GLU A 172 11.11 -11.19 -2.14
N ALA A 173 10.56 -12.37 -1.80
CA ALA A 173 9.95 -13.29 -2.76
C ALA A 173 8.41 -13.23 -2.77
N ASN A 174 7.83 -12.06 -2.58
CA ASN A 174 6.38 -11.83 -2.56
C ASN A 174 5.82 -11.23 -3.86
N GLY A 175 6.61 -11.23 -4.94
CA GLY A 175 6.16 -10.85 -6.28
C GLY A 175 5.13 -11.81 -6.87
N LEU A 176 4.29 -11.30 -7.76
CA LEU A 176 3.47 -12.11 -8.66
C LEU A 176 4.31 -12.80 -9.74
N LEU A 177 5.42 -12.17 -10.08
CA LEU A 177 6.44 -12.68 -10.99
C LEU A 177 7.72 -12.98 -10.21
N TYR A 178 8.51 -13.92 -10.71
CA TYR A 178 9.88 -14.11 -10.27
C TYR A 178 10.75 -12.90 -10.67
N MET A 179 11.97 -12.86 -10.17
CA MET A 179 12.92 -11.78 -10.45
C MET A 179 13.27 -11.66 -11.95
N ASP A 180 13.24 -12.75 -12.69
CA ASP A 180 13.39 -12.79 -14.14
C ASP A 180 12.12 -12.38 -14.91
N ARG A 181 11.05 -12.01 -14.19
CA ARG A 181 9.73 -11.63 -14.66
C ARG A 181 8.90 -12.77 -15.26
N SER A 182 9.30 -14.02 -15.09
CA SER A 182 8.41 -15.15 -15.37
C SER A 182 7.29 -15.21 -14.32
N PRO A 183 6.04 -15.51 -14.70
CA PRO A 183 4.91 -15.51 -13.77
C PRO A 183 4.96 -16.73 -12.84
N LYS A 184 4.66 -16.51 -11.56
CA LYS A 184 4.59 -17.58 -10.54
C LYS A 184 3.39 -18.50 -10.72
N PHE A 185 2.37 -18.08 -11.47
CA PHE A 185 1.25 -18.88 -11.95
C PHE A 185 0.65 -18.22 -13.20
N PRO A 186 -0.22 -18.88 -13.99
CA PRO A 186 -0.66 -18.38 -15.28
C PRO A 186 -1.16 -16.92 -15.24
N ILE A 187 -0.62 -16.08 -16.13
CA ILE A 187 -0.87 -14.63 -16.15
C ILE A 187 -2.36 -14.30 -16.28
N GLU A 188 -3.11 -15.12 -17.02
CA GLU A 188 -4.56 -14.96 -17.17
C GLU A 188 -5.32 -15.14 -15.85
N GLN A 189 -4.79 -15.96 -14.95
CA GLN A 189 -5.36 -16.16 -13.62
C GLN A 189 -5.00 -15.00 -12.68
N ILE A 190 -3.78 -14.42 -12.83
CA ILE A 190 -3.40 -13.19 -12.14
C ILE A 190 -4.37 -12.08 -12.57
N ARG A 191 -4.54 -11.88 -13.88
CA ARG A 191 -5.44 -10.87 -14.43
C ARG A 191 -6.87 -11.04 -13.92
N LYS A 192 -7.42 -12.26 -14.04
CA LYS A 192 -8.78 -12.55 -13.56
C LYS A 192 -8.96 -12.28 -12.06
N ALA A 193 -7.97 -12.60 -11.22
CA ALA A 193 -8.04 -12.32 -9.80
C ALA A 193 -7.98 -10.82 -9.52
N THR A 194 -7.22 -10.06 -10.30
CA THR A 194 -7.06 -8.60 -10.13
C THR A 194 -8.27 -7.82 -10.61
N GLU A 195 -8.82 -8.20 -11.76
CA GLU A 195 -9.94 -7.47 -12.41
C GLU A 195 -11.32 -7.93 -11.92
N GLY A 196 -11.49 -9.20 -11.59
CA GLY A 196 -12.75 -9.82 -11.15
C GLY A 196 -13.41 -10.68 -12.18
#